data_e62c797ada8bac78e27902f2f0d4c6ad
#
_entry.id   e62c797ada8bac78e27902f2f0d4c6ad
#
_cell.length_a   1.000
_cell.length_b   1.000
_cell.length_c   1.000
_cell.angle_alpha   90.00
_cell.angle_beta   90.00
_cell.angle_gamma   90.00
#
_symmetry.space_group_name_H-M   'P 1'
#
loop_
_entity.id
_entity.type
_entity.pdbx_description
1 polymer ?
#
loop_
_entity_poly.entity_id
_entity_poly.type
_entity_poly.pdbx_seq_one_letter_code
_entity_poly.pdbx_strand_id
1 'polypeptide(L)'
;MPYQPVKFYQTGTYTVGNRLLAPNERSVQSSEHRSNSINSGHRACQGCGEALGARYAIDAAMLASDGQIISANATGCLEVFSTPYPESSWQVPWIHSLFGNAPAVATGIAAAMKAKGKPQVRVVAQGGDGGTTDIGFGCLSGMFERNDDVLYICYDNEAYMNTGVQRSSATPPTARTATTMPVGPEPGNPFGQGKNVPEIAMAHGIPYVATATVSDLRDLEYKVKKAMGMHGARYLHIFVPCPLGWGTVAHDTIRIARLAKETGLFPVFEAEHGEVTGVLKIRRKTPVEEYLKPQKRFAHLFGKHAHPDMVAHIQDMADRNIRKYRLLEEEAG
;
A
#
# COMPACT_ATOMS: atom_id res chain seq x y z
N MET A 1 13.71 -31.99 22.67
CA MET A 1 13.35 -31.04 21.62
C MET A 1 14.17 -29.81 21.84
N PRO A 2 14.84 -29.23 20.82
CA PRO A 2 15.56 -28.00 21.01
C PRO A 2 14.58 -26.90 21.41
N TYR A 3 14.89 -26.21 22.49
CA TYR A 3 14.14 -25.05 22.95
C TYR A 3 14.20 -23.96 21.88
N GLN A 4 13.08 -23.68 21.21
CA GLN A 4 12.96 -22.51 20.35
C GLN A 4 12.46 -21.35 21.20
N PRO A 5 13.22 -20.25 21.32
CA PRO A 5 12.74 -19.07 22.02
C PRO A 5 11.55 -18.47 21.28
N VAL A 6 10.38 -18.62 21.84
CA VAL A 6 9.15 -18.05 21.27
C VAL A 6 9.05 -16.60 21.75
N LYS A 7 9.08 -15.67 20.82
CA LYS A 7 8.84 -14.26 21.15
C LYS A 7 7.39 -14.08 21.67
N PHE A 8 7.22 -13.18 22.62
CA PHE A 8 5.93 -12.94 23.29
C PHE A 8 4.76 -12.77 22.32
N TYR A 9 4.93 -11.95 21.28
CA TYR A 9 3.89 -11.74 20.26
C TYR A 9 3.63 -12.98 19.40
N GLN A 10 4.63 -13.84 19.20
CA GLN A 10 4.45 -15.10 18.48
C GLN A 10 3.66 -16.10 19.30
N THR A 11 3.80 -16.10 20.61
CA THR A 11 3.05 -16.98 21.49
C THR A 11 1.56 -16.69 21.43
N GLY A 12 1.15 -15.43 21.57
CA GLY A 12 -0.26 -15.05 21.52
C GLY A 12 -0.89 -15.28 20.14
N THR A 13 -0.24 -14.80 19.09
CA THR A 13 -0.76 -14.91 17.71
C THR A 13 -0.65 -16.32 17.17
N TYR A 14 0.46 -17.00 17.44
CA TYR A 14 0.75 -18.32 16.91
C TYR A 14 -0.08 -19.42 17.59
N THR A 15 -0.13 -19.43 18.91
CA THR A 15 -0.82 -20.50 19.64
C THR A 15 -2.33 -20.45 19.56
N VAL A 16 -2.94 -19.28 19.45
CA VAL A 16 -4.40 -19.14 19.43
C VAL A 16 -4.91 -18.99 18.00
N GLY A 17 -4.44 -18.03 17.23
CA GLY A 17 -4.95 -17.72 15.89
C GLY A 17 -4.67 -18.83 14.87
N ASN A 18 -3.46 -19.37 14.85
CA ASN A 18 -3.06 -20.31 13.80
C ASN A 18 -3.61 -21.71 13.97
N ARG A 19 -3.92 -22.13 15.18
CA ARG A 19 -4.52 -23.45 15.42
C ARG A 19 -5.97 -23.55 14.96
N LEU A 20 -6.64 -22.42 14.83
CA LEU A 20 -8.04 -22.36 14.40
C LEU A 20 -8.19 -22.32 12.88
N LEU A 21 -7.11 -22.11 12.14
CA LEU A 21 -7.13 -22.05 10.69
C LEU A 21 -6.58 -23.34 10.09
N ALA A 22 -7.23 -23.83 9.04
CA ALA A 22 -6.66 -24.88 8.21
C ALA A 22 -5.33 -24.41 7.58
N PRO A 23 -4.36 -25.31 7.31
CA PRO A 23 -3.06 -24.91 6.77
C PRO A 23 -3.12 -24.07 5.49
N ASN A 24 -4.08 -24.36 4.60
CA ASN A 24 -4.32 -23.61 3.36
C ASN A 24 -4.96 -22.22 3.58
N GLU A 25 -5.49 -21.97 4.77
CA GLU A 25 -6.08 -20.67 5.14
C GLU A 25 -5.11 -19.77 5.90
N ARG A 26 -3.93 -20.28 6.24
CA ARG A 26 -2.90 -19.51 6.95
C ARG A 26 -2.19 -18.58 5.99
N SER A 27 -1.94 -17.35 6.45
CA SER A 27 -1.08 -16.42 5.72
C SER A 27 0.39 -16.82 5.83
N VAL A 28 1.24 -16.24 4.98
CA VAL A 28 2.70 -16.40 5.08
C VAL A 28 3.19 -16.06 6.49
N GLN A 29 2.64 -15.03 7.12
CA GLN A 29 3.01 -14.59 8.47
C GLN A 29 2.65 -15.60 9.57
N SER A 30 1.71 -16.45 9.33
CA SER A 30 1.30 -17.48 10.28
C SER A 30 1.92 -18.87 10.04
N SER A 31 2.77 -18.99 9.03
CA SER A 31 3.52 -20.22 8.75
C SER A 31 4.64 -20.44 9.77
N GLU A 32 4.87 -21.71 10.14
CA GLU A 32 5.99 -22.11 11.00
C GLU A 32 7.36 -21.90 10.33
N HIS A 33 7.38 -21.98 9.01
CA HIS A 33 8.59 -21.87 8.18
C HIS A 33 8.68 -20.52 7.47
N ARG A 34 8.01 -19.49 7.99
CA ARG A 34 8.05 -18.16 7.35
C ARG A 34 9.47 -17.60 7.34
N SER A 35 9.84 -17.00 6.22
CA SER A 35 10.98 -16.10 6.13
C SER A 35 10.50 -14.67 6.40
N ASN A 36 11.25 -13.92 7.20
CA ASN A 36 10.96 -12.51 7.41
C ASN A 36 11.80 -11.67 6.45
N SER A 37 11.18 -10.83 5.67
CA SER A 37 11.85 -9.84 4.83
C SER A 37 12.44 -8.69 5.64
N ILE A 38 11.79 -8.35 6.75
CA ILE A 38 12.19 -7.26 7.65
C ILE A 38 12.39 -7.81 9.05
N ASN A 39 13.62 -7.69 9.57
CA ASN A 39 13.96 -8.10 10.92
C ASN A 39 13.37 -7.20 12.00
N SER A 40 13.40 -7.67 13.24
CA SER A 40 13.22 -6.83 14.42
C SER A 40 14.34 -5.78 14.50
N GLY A 41 14.04 -4.63 15.13
CA GLY A 41 15.01 -3.53 15.23
C GLY A 41 14.76 -2.38 14.25
N HIS A 42 13.79 -2.52 13.33
CA HIS A 42 13.32 -1.39 12.53
C HIS A 42 12.68 -0.30 13.42
N ARG A 43 12.64 0.93 12.94
CA ARG A 43 12.17 2.12 13.68
C ARG A 43 10.79 2.61 13.24
N ALA A 44 9.93 1.71 12.78
CA ALA A 44 8.57 2.08 12.38
C ALA A 44 7.75 2.60 13.57
N CYS A 45 6.89 3.57 13.29
CA CYS A 45 5.95 4.11 14.27
C CYS A 45 4.99 3.03 14.79
N GLN A 46 4.44 3.25 15.99
CA GLN A 46 3.38 2.37 16.50
C GLN A 46 2.17 2.39 15.56
N GLY A 47 1.68 1.19 15.20
CA GLY A 47 0.53 1.06 14.31
C GLY A 47 0.81 1.44 12.85
N CYS A 48 2.08 1.54 12.43
CA CYS A 48 2.44 1.89 11.06
C CYS A 48 1.86 0.91 10.04
N GLY A 49 0.94 1.39 9.20
CA GLY A 49 0.34 0.59 8.11
C GLY A 49 1.38 0.23 7.04
N GLU A 50 2.32 1.12 6.77
CA GLU A 50 3.37 0.90 5.76
C GLU A 50 4.33 -0.23 6.17
N ALA A 51 4.75 -0.28 7.44
CA ALA A 51 5.60 -1.36 7.94
C ALA A 51 4.89 -2.72 7.89
N LEU A 52 3.58 -2.73 8.17
CA LEU A 52 2.75 -3.93 8.06
C LEU A 52 2.61 -4.36 6.60
N GLY A 53 2.23 -3.44 5.72
CA GLY A 53 2.05 -3.70 4.29
C GLY A 53 3.34 -4.19 3.62
N ALA A 54 4.46 -3.52 3.88
CA ALA A 54 5.76 -3.88 3.31
C ALA A 54 6.23 -5.28 3.75
N ARG A 55 6.06 -5.60 5.03
CA ARG A 55 6.38 -6.94 5.54
C ARG A 55 5.61 -8.03 4.80
N TYR A 56 4.28 -7.89 4.72
CA TYR A 56 3.44 -8.89 4.05
C TYR A 56 3.72 -8.99 2.56
N ALA A 57 3.92 -7.84 1.90
CA ALA A 57 4.19 -7.81 0.46
C ALA A 57 5.54 -8.48 0.12
N ILE A 58 6.61 -8.13 0.83
CA ILE A 58 7.94 -8.67 0.51
C ILE A 58 8.12 -10.11 1.00
N ASP A 59 7.52 -10.50 2.14
CA ASP A 59 7.50 -11.91 2.56
C ASP A 59 6.80 -12.78 1.50
N ALA A 60 5.66 -12.32 0.95
CA ALA A 60 4.97 -13.01 -0.12
C ALA A 60 5.79 -13.06 -1.43
N ALA A 61 6.49 -11.97 -1.76
CA ALA A 61 7.36 -11.92 -2.94
C ALA A 61 8.57 -12.84 -2.80
N MET A 62 9.20 -12.89 -1.62
CA MET A 62 10.30 -13.82 -1.30
C MET A 62 9.86 -15.27 -1.46
N LEU A 63 8.70 -15.62 -0.91
CA LEU A 63 8.16 -16.97 -1.03
C LEU A 63 7.88 -17.35 -2.49
N ALA A 64 7.30 -16.43 -3.28
CA ALA A 64 6.96 -16.68 -4.67
C ALA A 64 8.18 -16.75 -5.63
N SER A 65 9.35 -16.30 -5.17
CA SER A 65 10.60 -16.29 -5.95
C SER A 65 11.68 -17.22 -5.38
N ASP A 66 11.33 -18.08 -4.43
CA ASP A 66 12.30 -18.93 -3.71
C ASP A 66 13.50 -18.14 -3.15
N GLY A 67 13.22 -16.90 -2.68
CA GLY A 67 14.22 -15.97 -2.17
C GLY A 67 15.08 -15.29 -3.23
N GLN A 68 14.87 -15.56 -4.52
CA GLN A 68 15.61 -14.94 -5.63
C GLN A 68 14.99 -13.59 -6.00
N ILE A 69 15.18 -12.60 -5.15
CA ILE A 69 14.59 -11.26 -5.27
C ILE A 69 15.65 -10.19 -5.04
N ILE A 70 15.55 -9.08 -5.74
CA ILE A 70 16.29 -7.84 -5.46
C ILE A 70 15.26 -6.72 -5.32
N SER A 71 15.37 -5.92 -4.27
CA SER A 71 14.50 -4.78 -4.02
C SER A 71 15.22 -3.46 -4.25
N ALA A 72 14.61 -2.57 -5.06
CA ALA A 72 14.95 -1.16 -5.17
C ALA A 72 13.95 -0.34 -4.39
N ASN A 73 14.39 0.60 -3.56
CA ASN A 73 13.52 1.37 -2.69
C ASN A 73 13.71 2.88 -2.87
N ALA A 74 12.60 3.60 -2.96
CA ALA A 74 12.61 5.06 -2.95
C ALA A 74 12.85 5.59 -1.53
N THR A 75 13.39 6.81 -1.41
CA THR A 75 13.42 7.54 -0.14
C THR A 75 12.00 7.73 0.39
N GLY A 76 11.80 7.54 1.67
CA GLY A 76 10.50 7.74 2.34
C GLY A 76 10.46 7.08 3.71
N CYS A 77 9.26 6.95 4.28
CA CYS A 77 9.08 6.28 5.58
C CYS A 77 9.66 4.88 5.58
N LEU A 78 9.40 4.08 4.53
CA LEU A 78 9.88 2.70 4.44
C LEU A 78 11.40 2.61 4.51
N GLU A 79 12.11 3.45 3.77
CA GLU A 79 13.56 3.51 3.83
C GLU A 79 14.03 3.91 5.23
N VAL A 80 13.53 5.04 5.76
CA VAL A 80 13.99 5.61 7.03
C VAL A 80 13.82 4.67 8.20
N PHE A 81 12.68 3.98 8.32
CA PHE A 81 12.48 3.08 9.45
C PHE A 81 13.19 1.73 9.29
N SER A 82 13.47 1.29 8.06
CA SER A 82 14.04 -0.03 7.78
C SER A 82 15.57 -0.03 7.69
N THR A 83 16.21 1.14 7.63
CA THR A 83 17.66 1.28 7.52
C THR A 83 18.28 2.05 8.71
N PRO A 84 18.21 1.51 9.93
CA PRO A 84 18.89 2.10 11.08
C PRO A 84 20.41 2.01 10.88
N TYR A 85 21.04 3.15 10.62
CA TYR A 85 22.50 3.19 10.43
C TYR A 85 23.25 2.56 11.63
N PRO A 86 24.30 1.76 11.41
CA PRO A 86 24.95 1.41 10.12
C PRO A 86 24.35 0.17 9.43
N GLU A 87 23.24 -0.33 9.88
CA GLU A 87 22.64 -1.60 9.46
C GLU A 87 21.34 -1.39 8.69
N SER A 88 20.87 -2.45 8.05
CA SER A 88 19.55 -2.55 7.42
C SER A 88 18.75 -3.67 8.07
N SER A 89 17.44 -3.44 8.23
CA SER A 89 16.51 -4.48 8.70
C SER A 89 16.11 -5.46 7.59
N TRP A 90 16.50 -5.21 6.35
CA TRP A 90 16.12 -6.04 5.21
C TRP A 90 16.90 -7.35 5.15
N GLN A 91 16.18 -8.45 4.86
CA GLN A 91 16.76 -9.79 4.64
C GLN A 91 16.80 -10.15 3.15
N VAL A 92 16.59 -9.17 2.28
CA VAL A 92 16.74 -9.30 0.83
C VAL A 92 17.85 -8.37 0.32
N PRO A 93 18.51 -8.67 -0.80
CA PRO A 93 19.33 -7.68 -1.48
C PRO A 93 18.52 -6.42 -1.74
N TRP A 94 18.95 -5.31 -1.16
CA TRP A 94 18.19 -4.07 -1.11
C TRP A 94 19.04 -2.89 -1.53
N ILE A 95 18.50 -2.03 -2.37
CA ILE A 95 19.19 -0.85 -2.90
C ILE A 95 18.31 0.37 -2.66
N HIS A 96 18.79 1.34 -1.90
CA HIS A 96 18.17 2.64 -1.77
C HIS A 96 18.50 3.52 -2.97
N SER A 97 17.50 4.22 -3.49
CA SER A 97 17.60 5.21 -4.53
C SER A 97 16.90 6.50 -4.13
N LEU A 98 17.22 7.60 -4.81
CA LEU A 98 16.55 8.88 -4.59
C LEU A 98 15.04 8.76 -4.81
N PHE A 99 14.27 9.66 -4.21
CA PHE A 99 12.84 9.69 -4.10
C PHE A 99 12.07 9.18 -5.34
N GLY A 100 12.38 9.72 -6.52
CA GLY A 100 11.69 9.38 -7.77
C GLY A 100 12.33 8.26 -8.58
N ASN A 101 13.46 7.71 -8.17
CA ASN A 101 14.31 6.90 -9.04
C ASN A 101 14.10 5.40 -8.91
N ALA A 102 13.34 4.91 -7.93
CA ALA A 102 13.18 3.47 -7.71
C ALA A 102 12.73 2.70 -8.96
N PRO A 103 11.78 3.18 -9.78
CA PRO A 103 11.41 2.49 -11.03
C PRO A 103 12.58 2.40 -12.02
N ALA A 104 13.33 3.49 -12.19
CA ALA A 104 14.46 3.53 -13.13
C ALA A 104 15.62 2.62 -12.68
N VAL A 105 15.93 2.62 -11.37
CA VAL A 105 16.95 1.73 -10.80
C VAL A 105 16.52 0.26 -10.94
N ALA A 106 15.28 -0.05 -10.65
CA ALA A 106 14.74 -1.41 -10.81
C ALA A 106 14.79 -1.88 -12.27
N THR A 107 14.45 -1.02 -13.23
CA THR A 107 14.64 -1.27 -14.67
C THR A 107 16.09 -1.65 -14.99
N GLY A 108 17.06 -0.88 -14.47
CA GLY A 108 18.48 -1.17 -14.65
C GLY A 108 18.91 -2.49 -14.03
N ILE A 109 18.39 -2.81 -12.83
CA ILE A 109 18.65 -4.10 -12.17
C ILE A 109 18.10 -5.27 -12.99
N ALA A 110 16.85 -5.16 -13.46
CA ALA A 110 16.22 -6.20 -14.29
C ALA A 110 17.01 -6.45 -15.59
N ALA A 111 17.41 -5.38 -16.27
CA ALA A 111 18.27 -5.47 -17.46
C ALA A 111 19.63 -6.11 -17.17
N ALA A 112 20.27 -5.74 -16.04
CA ALA A 112 21.54 -6.29 -15.62
C ALA A 112 21.43 -7.80 -15.28
N MET A 113 20.37 -8.23 -14.61
CA MET A 113 20.15 -9.66 -14.32
C MET A 113 19.94 -10.46 -15.58
N LYS A 114 19.18 -9.95 -16.54
CA LYS A 114 19.02 -10.57 -17.87
C LYS A 114 20.36 -10.69 -18.59
N ALA A 115 21.16 -9.64 -18.65
CA ALA A 115 22.48 -9.62 -19.30
C ALA A 115 23.49 -10.58 -18.63
N LYS A 116 23.36 -10.81 -17.32
CA LYS A 116 24.19 -11.76 -16.55
C LYS A 116 23.69 -13.21 -16.62
N GLY A 117 22.67 -13.51 -17.43
CA GLY A 117 22.10 -14.86 -17.54
C GLY A 117 21.37 -15.32 -16.28
N LYS A 118 20.82 -14.39 -15.48
CA LYS A 118 20.07 -14.66 -14.26
C LYS A 118 18.61 -14.18 -14.35
N PRO A 119 17.84 -14.59 -15.39
CA PRO A 119 16.47 -14.10 -15.59
C PRO A 119 15.48 -14.56 -14.51
N GLN A 120 15.85 -15.58 -13.72
CA GLN A 120 15.05 -16.07 -12.59
C GLN A 120 15.04 -15.10 -11.39
N VAL A 121 15.99 -14.16 -11.30
CA VAL A 121 16.01 -13.16 -10.22
C VAL A 121 14.92 -12.14 -10.48
N ARG A 122 13.96 -12.07 -9.56
CA ARG A 122 12.83 -11.15 -9.65
C ARG A 122 13.19 -9.79 -9.07
N VAL A 123 12.72 -8.73 -9.70
CA VAL A 123 12.99 -7.36 -9.25
C VAL A 123 11.70 -6.71 -8.75
N VAL A 124 11.76 -6.19 -7.53
CA VAL A 124 10.68 -5.43 -6.90
C VAL A 124 11.16 -4.00 -6.64
N ALA A 125 10.39 -3.01 -7.07
CA ALA A 125 10.59 -1.62 -6.71
C ALA A 125 9.56 -1.22 -5.66
N GLN A 126 9.93 -0.40 -4.69
CA GLN A 126 9.07 0.05 -3.60
C GLN A 126 9.15 1.56 -3.44
N GLY A 127 8.02 2.21 -3.18
CA GLY A 127 7.96 3.64 -2.89
C GLY A 127 6.69 4.04 -2.16
N GLY A 128 6.73 5.17 -1.46
CA GLY A 128 5.54 5.82 -0.92
C GLY A 128 4.75 6.56 -2.02
N ASP A 129 3.57 7.06 -1.65
CA ASP A 129 2.70 7.78 -2.58
C ASP A 129 3.36 9.04 -3.18
N GLY A 130 4.06 9.85 -2.39
CA GLY A 130 4.77 11.03 -2.89
C GLY A 130 5.84 10.68 -3.93
N GLY A 131 6.64 9.64 -3.66
CA GLY A 131 7.64 9.13 -4.60
C GLY A 131 7.04 8.52 -5.86
N THR A 132 5.84 7.97 -5.78
CA THR A 132 5.15 7.26 -6.85
C THR A 132 4.27 8.19 -7.69
N THR A 133 3.40 8.96 -7.05
CA THR A 133 2.37 9.75 -7.73
C THR A 133 2.87 11.10 -8.23
N ASP A 134 3.94 11.61 -7.64
CA ASP A 134 4.49 12.93 -7.95
C ASP A 134 5.90 12.83 -8.55
N ILE A 135 6.93 12.90 -7.70
CA ILE A 135 8.31 13.11 -8.16
C ILE A 135 8.87 11.94 -9.00
N GLY A 136 8.39 10.71 -8.80
CA GLY A 136 8.82 9.52 -9.55
C GLY A 136 7.89 9.09 -10.68
N PHE A 137 6.78 9.82 -10.89
CA PHE A 137 5.76 9.40 -11.83
C PHE A 137 6.27 9.25 -13.27
N GLY A 138 7.16 10.14 -13.72
CA GLY A 138 7.78 10.04 -15.05
C GLY A 138 8.62 8.75 -15.21
N CYS A 139 9.40 8.38 -14.19
CA CYS A 139 10.17 7.14 -14.19
C CYS A 139 9.26 5.89 -14.19
N LEU A 140 8.18 5.96 -13.42
CA LEU A 140 7.19 4.89 -13.34
C LEU A 140 6.45 4.69 -14.67
N SER A 141 5.98 5.76 -15.29
CA SER A 141 5.33 5.74 -16.60
C SER A 141 6.26 5.17 -17.68
N GLY A 142 7.55 5.56 -17.67
CA GLY A 142 8.54 5.00 -18.60
C GLY A 142 8.81 3.50 -18.37
N MET A 143 8.78 3.02 -17.10
CA MET A 143 8.87 1.59 -16.79
C MET A 143 7.65 0.83 -17.33
N PHE A 144 6.45 1.39 -17.22
CA PHE A 144 5.23 0.81 -17.77
C PHE A 144 5.26 0.76 -19.31
N GLU A 145 5.65 1.87 -19.96
CA GLU A 145 5.74 1.97 -21.41
C GLU A 145 6.68 0.91 -22.01
N ARG A 146 7.84 0.69 -21.40
CA ARG A 146 8.80 -0.31 -21.84
C ARG A 146 8.42 -1.74 -21.45
N ASN A 147 7.38 -1.90 -20.63
CA ASN A 147 6.96 -3.17 -20.04
C ASN A 147 8.12 -3.91 -19.37
N ASP A 148 8.92 -3.18 -18.58
CA ASP A 148 10.08 -3.72 -17.86
C ASP A 148 9.65 -4.81 -16.86
N ASP A 149 10.41 -5.89 -16.74
CA ASP A 149 10.05 -7.00 -15.83
C ASP A 149 10.31 -6.67 -14.36
N VAL A 150 9.49 -5.74 -13.84
CA VAL A 150 9.55 -5.20 -12.48
C VAL A 150 8.16 -5.20 -11.86
N LEU A 151 8.06 -5.68 -10.62
CA LEU A 151 6.90 -5.42 -9.78
C LEU A 151 7.14 -4.11 -9.02
N TYR A 152 6.34 -3.08 -9.28
CA TYR A 152 6.35 -1.85 -8.49
C TYR A 152 5.25 -1.87 -7.42
N ILE A 153 5.61 -1.57 -6.18
CA ILE A 153 4.68 -1.49 -5.05
C ILE A 153 4.67 -0.06 -4.51
N CYS A 154 3.52 0.57 -4.55
CA CYS A 154 3.25 1.84 -3.89
C CYS A 154 2.62 1.59 -2.52
N TYR A 155 3.20 2.15 -1.47
CA TYR A 155 2.61 2.20 -0.14
C TYR A 155 1.99 3.58 0.06
N ASP A 156 0.67 3.66 -0.07
CA ASP A 156 -0.05 4.91 -0.03
C ASP A 156 -0.52 5.24 1.38
N ASN A 157 0.11 6.23 2.00
CA ASN A 157 -0.30 6.84 3.26
C ASN A 157 -0.84 8.27 3.09
N GLU A 158 -1.10 8.66 1.84
CA GLU A 158 -1.78 9.89 1.40
C GLU A 158 -1.04 11.21 1.74
N ALA A 159 0.30 11.17 1.90
CA ALA A 159 1.14 12.37 1.99
C ALA A 159 2.64 12.04 1.91
N TYR A 160 3.50 13.06 1.74
CA TYR A 160 4.93 12.97 2.09
C TYR A 160 5.06 12.93 3.62
N MET A 161 4.83 11.75 4.21
CA MET A 161 4.69 11.61 5.67
C MET A 161 5.99 11.85 6.41
N ASN A 162 7.09 11.24 5.96
CA ASN A 162 8.35 11.28 6.67
C ASN A 162 8.96 12.68 6.76
N THR A 163 8.74 13.52 5.75
CA THR A 163 9.31 14.87 5.69
C THR A 163 8.48 15.92 6.42
N GLY A 164 7.37 15.54 7.04
CA GLY A 164 6.53 16.44 7.83
C GLY A 164 5.10 16.61 7.33
N VAL A 165 4.56 15.58 6.67
CA VAL A 165 3.16 15.52 6.23
C VAL A 165 2.80 16.58 5.19
N GLN A 166 3.63 16.77 4.17
CA GLN A 166 3.29 17.62 3.03
C GLN A 166 2.29 16.89 2.11
N ARG A 167 1.49 17.66 1.41
CA ARG A 167 0.53 17.15 0.44
C ARG A 167 1.24 16.37 -0.67
N SER A 168 0.74 15.21 -1.02
CA SER A 168 1.02 14.47 -2.26
C SER A 168 -0.18 14.48 -3.21
N SER A 169 -0.02 13.97 -4.44
CA SER A 169 -1.16 13.78 -5.34
C SER A 169 -2.10 12.64 -4.91
N ALA A 170 -1.76 11.87 -3.90
CA ALA A 170 -2.66 10.89 -3.28
C ALA A 170 -3.45 11.47 -2.10
N THR A 171 -3.07 12.66 -1.60
CA THR A 171 -3.77 13.31 -0.50
C THR A 171 -5.22 13.61 -0.86
N PRO A 172 -6.20 13.10 -0.12
CA PRO A 172 -7.61 13.31 -0.44
C PRO A 172 -8.02 14.78 -0.31
N PRO A 173 -9.09 15.21 -1.03
CA PRO A 173 -9.61 16.56 -0.92
C PRO A 173 -9.92 16.88 0.55
N THR A 174 -9.77 18.13 0.93
CA THR A 174 -10.01 18.69 2.26
C THR A 174 -9.09 18.19 3.38
N ALA A 175 -8.25 17.21 3.14
CA ALA A 175 -7.32 16.73 4.16
C ALA A 175 -6.33 17.83 4.57
N ARG A 176 -6.17 18.01 5.88
CA ARG A 176 -5.14 18.88 6.45
C ARG A 176 -3.76 18.23 6.30
N THR A 177 -2.83 18.96 5.71
CA THR A 177 -1.38 18.63 5.70
C THR A 177 -0.57 19.87 6.08
N ALA A 178 0.75 19.74 6.21
CA ALA A 178 1.62 20.89 6.47
C ALA A 178 1.59 21.97 5.35
N THR A 179 1.25 21.56 4.13
CA THR A 179 1.16 22.47 2.96
C THR A 179 -0.28 22.75 2.51
N THR A 180 -1.28 22.17 3.17
CA THR A 180 -2.72 22.38 2.90
C THR A 180 -3.48 22.51 4.23
N MET A 181 -3.11 23.55 4.99
CA MET A 181 -3.79 23.88 6.24
C MET A 181 -5.16 24.50 5.96
N PRO A 182 -6.21 24.15 6.71
CA PRO A 182 -7.47 24.88 6.64
C PRO A 182 -7.26 26.34 7.02
N VAL A 183 -7.56 27.27 6.12
CA VAL A 183 -7.38 28.72 6.31
C VAL A 183 -8.53 29.48 5.66
N GLY A 184 -9.24 30.29 6.45
CA GLY A 184 -10.37 31.06 5.95
C GLY A 184 -11.45 30.14 5.35
N PRO A 185 -11.90 30.37 4.11
CA PRO A 185 -12.88 29.53 3.44
C PRO A 185 -12.31 28.20 2.92
N GLU A 186 -10.98 28.06 2.87
CA GLU A 186 -10.33 26.86 2.32
C GLU A 186 -10.33 25.73 3.37
N PRO A 187 -11.02 24.61 3.11
CA PRO A 187 -11.20 23.54 4.09
C PRO A 187 -10.04 22.52 4.12
N GLY A 188 -8.83 22.89 3.77
CA GLY A 188 -7.67 21.99 3.69
C GLY A 188 -7.18 21.80 2.26
N ASN A 189 -6.92 20.56 1.81
CA ASN A 189 -6.44 20.30 0.45
C ASN A 189 -7.48 20.78 -0.60
N PRO A 190 -7.17 21.86 -1.38
CA PRO A 190 -8.12 22.42 -2.35
C PRO A 190 -8.10 21.65 -3.68
N PHE A 191 -7.17 20.73 -3.87
CA PHE A 191 -7.07 19.93 -5.08
C PHE A 191 -8.11 18.81 -5.07
N GLY A 192 -8.53 18.37 -6.25
CA GLY A 192 -9.49 17.28 -6.40
C GLY A 192 -8.96 15.91 -5.96
N GLN A 193 -9.49 14.87 -6.56
CA GLN A 193 -9.22 13.47 -6.18
C GLN A 193 -7.73 13.05 -6.30
N GLY A 194 -6.89 13.86 -6.95
CA GLY A 194 -5.50 13.53 -7.21
C GLY A 194 -5.31 12.58 -8.39
N LYS A 195 -4.12 11.95 -8.48
CA LYS A 195 -3.82 11.00 -9.54
C LYS A 195 -4.26 9.59 -9.15
N ASN A 196 -5.11 9.00 -9.95
CA ASN A 196 -5.45 7.57 -9.83
C ASN A 196 -4.41 6.74 -10.59
N VAL A 197 -3.26 6.50 -9.95
CA VAL A 197 -2.15 5.77 -10.59
C VAL A 197 -2.52 4.34 -10.98
N PRO A 198 -3.34 3.58 -10.23
CA PRO A 198 -3.83 2.28 -10.70
C PRO A 198 -4.52 2.36 -12.07
N GLU A 199 -5.41 3.32 -12.29
CA GLU A 199 -6.08 3.49 -13.59
C GLU A 199 -5.12 3.95 -14.68
N ILE A 200 -4.16 4.81 -14.35
CA ILE A 200 -3.11 5.22 -15.30
C ILE A 200 -2.23 4.03 -15.70
N ALA A 201 -1.89 3.16 -14.75
CA ALA A 201 -1.17 1.93 -15.01
C ALA A 201 -1.98 0.96 -15.91
N MET A 202 -3.29 0.84 -15.67
CA MET A 202 -4.20 0.10 -16.54
C MET A 202 -4.22 0.68 -17.96
N ALA A 203 -4.22 2.00 -18.11
CA ALA A 203 -4.19 2.66 -19.41
C ALA A 203 -2.90 2.42 -20.19
N HIS A 204 -1.79 2.05 -19.52
CA HIS A 204 -0.57 1.57 -20.18
C HIS A 204 -0.70 0.13 -20.71
N GLY A 205 -1.75 -0.61 -20.37
CA GLY A 205 -1.96 -1.99 -20.80
C GLY A 205 -0.96 -2.98 -20.22
N ILE A 206 -0.33 -2.66 -19.09
CA ILE A 206 0.63 -3.56 -18.43
C ILE A 206 -0.03 -4.86 -17.98
N PRO A 207 0.74 -5.96 -17.87
CA PRO A 207 0.19 -7.28 -17.55
C PRO A 207 -0.66 -7.35 -16.29
N TYR A 208 -0.31 -6.60 -15.22
CA TYR A 208 -1.05 -6.68 -13.97
C TYR A 208 -1.05 -5.37 -13.20
N VAL A 209 -2.23 -5.00 -12.73
CA VAL A 209 -2.46 -3.89 -11.80
C VAL A 209 -3.37 -4.36 -10.68
N ALA A 210 -3.04 -4.05 -9.43
CA ALA A 210 -3.94 -4.33 -8.33
C ALA A 210 -3.87 -3.25 -7.24
N THR A 211 -4.96 -3.10 -6.53
CA THR A 211 -5.04 -2.35 -5.28
C THR A 211 -5.23 -3.32 -4.12
N ALA A 212 -4.69 -2.99 -2.96
CA ALA A 212 -4.82 -3.79 -1.74
C ALA A 212 -4.85 -2.90 -0.50
N THR A 213 -5.28 -3.42 0.63
CA THR A 213 -5.22 -2.71 1.91
C THR A 213 -4.63 -3.60 3.00
N VAL A 214 -4.07 -2.99 4.03
CA VAL A 214 -3.59 -3.72 5.21
C VAL A 214 -4.74 -4.28 6.08
N SER A 215 -6.00 -4.02 5.73
CA SER A 215 -7.14 -4.67 6.38
C SER A 215 -7.42 -6.08 5.86
N ASP A 216 -6.89 -6.43 4.68
CA ASP A 216 -7.14 -7.71 4.01
C ASP A 216 -5.80 -8.35 3.59
N LEU A 217 -5.03 -8.79 4.57
CA LEU A 217 -3.66 -9.27 4.37
C LEU A 217 -3.56 -10.51 3.48
N ARG A 218 -4.58 -11.38 3.48
CA ARG A 218 -4.63 -12.55 2.58
C ARG A 218 -4.80 -12.14 1.11
N ASP A 219 -5.64 -11.14 0.85
CA ASP A 219 -5.81 -10.57 -0.48
C ASP A 219 -4.51 -9.92 -0.97
N LEU A 220 -3.84 -9.17 -0.09
CA LEU A 220 -2.55 -8.56 -0.37
C LEU A 220 -1.51 -9.63 -0.75
N GLU A 221 -1.34 -10.68 0.07
CA GLU A 221 -0.40 -11.78 -0.21
C GLU A 221 -0.73 -12.50 -1.53
N TYR A 222 -2.01 -12.77 -1.78
CA TYR A 222 -2.47 -13.39 -3.02
C TYR A 222 -2.07 -12.56 -4.25
N LYS A 223 -2.34 -11.25 -4.23
CA LYS A 223 -2.04 -10.34 -5.33
C LYS A 223 -0.54 -10.20 -5.59
N VAL A 224 0.26 -10.15 -4.52
CA VAL A 224 1.73 -10.15 -4.66
C VAL A 224 2.22 -11.45 -5.29
N LYS A 225 1.78 -12.60 -4.81
CA LYS A 225 2.16 -13.91 -5.39
C LYS A 225 1.76 -14.01 -6.86
N LYS A 226 0.54 -13.58 -7.20
CA LYS A 226 0.07 -13.54 -8.58
C LYS A 226 0.96 -12.64 -9.45
N ALA A 227 1.26 -11.42 -8.98
CA ALA A 227 2.15 -10.51 -9.68
C ALA A 227 3.56 -11.08 -9.87
N MET A 228 4.10 -11.79 -8.88
CA MET A 228 5.42 -12.43 -8.97
C MET A 228 5.45 -13.59 -9.96
N GLY A 229 4.31 -14.24 -10.22
CA GLY A 229 4.18 -15.28 -11.27
C GLY A 229 4.10 -14.73 -12.70
N MET A 230 3.90 -13.41 -12.85
CA MET A 230 3.80 -12.76 -14.16
C MET A 230 5.12 -12.08 -14.56
N HIS A 231 5.32 -11.86 -15.87
CA HIS A 231 6.43 -11.11 -16.43
C HIS A 231 5.97 -9.79 -17.06
N GLY A 232 6.88 -8.86 -17.26
CA GLY A 232 6.61 -7.49 -17.69
C GLY A 232 6.37 -6.56 -16.51
N ALA A 233 5.83 -5.37 -16.75
CA ALA A 233 5.56 -4.39 -15.71
C ALA A 233 4.31 -4.78 -14.90
N ARG A 234 4.41 -4.77 -13.58
CA ARG A 234 3.31 -5.03 -12.66
C ARG A 234 3.26 -3.92 -11.62
N TYR A 235 2.06 -3.53 -11.23
CA TYR A 235 1.84 -2.45 -10.27
C TYR A 235 0.88 -2.86 -9.15
N LEU A 236 1.31 -2.70 -7.91
CA LEU A 236 0.44 -2.81 -6.74
C LEU A 236 0.37 -1.48 -6.00
N HIS A 237 -0.83 -1.05 -5.67
CA HIS A 237 -1.10 0.12 -4.85
C HIS A 237 -1.73 -0.31 -3.53
N ILE A 238 -0.98 -0.18 -2.44
CA ILE A 238 -1.37 -0.68 -1.11
C ILE A 238 -1.70 0.48 -0.19
N PHE A 239 -2.93 0.52 0.27
CA PHE A 239 -3.39 1.53 1.23
C PHE A 239 -2.90 1.21 2.64
N VAL A 240 -2.12 2.13 3.20
CA VAL A 240 -1.39 1.95 4.46
C VAL A 240 -1.60 3.14 5.41
N PRO A 241 -2.65 3.15 6.24
CA PRO A 241 -2.92 4.26 7.13
C PRO A 241 -1.72 4.63 8.01
N CYS A 242 -1.52 5.94 8.19
CA CYS A 242 -0.47 6.51 9.02
C CYS A 242 -1.06 7.13 10.29
N PRO A 243 -1.06 6.44 11.45
CA PRO A 243 -1.64 6.97 12.67
C PRO A 243 -1.05 8.32 13.08
N LEU A 244 0.26 8.48 12.94
CA LEU A 244 0.95 9.72 13.33
C LEU A 244 0.54 10.92 12.45
N GLY A 245 0.61 10.77 11.13
CA GLY A 245 0.30 11.84 10.18
C GLY A 245 -1.20 12.16 10.11
N TRP A 246 -2.05 11.16 10.27
CA TRP A 246 -3.51 11.35 10.24
C TRP A 246 -4.11 11.74 11.59
N GLY A 247 -3.32 11.57 12.68
CA GLY A 247 -3.76 11.83 14.04
C GLY A 247 -4.83 10.83 14.50
N THR A 248 -4.71 9.56 14.10
CA THR A 248 -5.55 8.45 14.58
C THR A 248 -4.89 7.73 15.75
N VAL A 249 -5.64 6.89 16.44
CA VAL A 249 -5.08 6.02 17.47
C VAL A 249 -4.29 4.87 16.81
N ALA A 250 -3.12 4.55 17.32
CA ALA A 250 -2.21 3.57 16.71
C ALA A 250 -2.81 2.16 16.53
N HIS A 251 -3.70 1.73 17.41
CA HIS A 251 -4.37 0.42 17.29
C HIS A 251 -5.53 0.41 16.28
N ASP A 252 -5.93 1.55 15.75
CA ASP A 252 -7.04 1.66 14.78
C ASP A 252 -6.60 1.50 13.32
N THR A 253 -5.34 1.31 13.02
CA THR A 253 -4.81 1.22 11.64
C THR A 253 -5.64 0.26 10.76
N ILE A 254 -5.89 -0.95 11.23
CA ILE A 254 -6.65 -1.96 10.47
C ILE A 254 -8.13 -1.54 10.33
N ARG A 255 -8.70 -0.95 11.37
CA ARG A 255 -10.08 -0.44 11.33
C ARG A 255 -10.21 0.68 10.31
N ILE A 256 -9.27 1.64 10.29
CA ILE A 256 -9.28 2.75 9.33
C ILE A 256 -9.09 2.24 7.89
N ALA A 257 -8.17 1.31 7.65
CA ALA A 257 -8.01 0.68 6.34
C ALA A 257 -9.29 -0.03 5.88
N ARG A 258 -9.97 -0.72 6.79
CA ARG A 258 -11.26 -1.37 6.51
C ARG A 258 -12.34 -0.35 6.16
N LEU A 259 -12.44 0.74 6.91
CA LEU A 259 -13.41 1.81 6.64
C LEU A 259 -13.18 2.46 5.27
N ALA A 260 -11.92 2.68 4.85
CA ALA A 260 -11.62 3.20 3.51
C ALA A 260 -12.19 2.30 2.40
N LYS A 261 -12.10 0.97 2.57
CA LYS A 261 -12.71 -0.01 1.66
C LYS A 261 -14.23 0.00 1.76
N GLU A 262 -14.79 -0.13 2.97
CA GLU A 262 -16.24 -0.26 3.19
C GLU A 262 -17.05 1.00 2.81
N THR A 263 -16.42 2.17 2.84
CA THR A 263 -17.03 3.40 2.32
C THR A 263 -16.96 3.51 0.80
N GLY A 264 -16.12 2.71 0.13
CA GLY A 264 -15.87 2.82 -1.31
C GLY A 264 -14.85 3.90 -1.68
N LEU A 265 -14.23 4.58 -0.70
CA LEU A 265 -13.19 5.57 -0.99
C LEU A 265 -11.94 4.93 -1.57
N PHE A 266 -11.62 3.72 -1.13
CA PHE A 266 -10.51 2.94 -1.67
C PHE A 266 -11.01 1.60 -2.24
N PRO A 267 -11.33 1.54 -3.55
CA PRO A 267 -11.71 0.30 -4.22
C PRO A 267 -10.58 -0.72 -4.21
N VAL A 268 -10.89 -1.96 -3.83
CA VAL A 268 -9.92 -3.07 -3.87
C VAL A 268 -10.24 -3.96 -5.05
N PHE A 269 -9.34 -3.96 -6.04
CA PHE A 269 -9.53 -4.67 -7.30
C PHE A 269 -8.21 -5.22 -7.85
N GLU A 270 -8.30 -6.03 -8.88
CA GLU A 270 -7.21 -6.42 -9.75
C GLU A 270 -7.62 -6.29 -11.21
N ALA A 271 -6.64 -6.03 -12.07
CA ALA A 271 -6.82 -5.89 -13.51
C ALA A 271 -5.66 -6.52 -14.26
N GLU A 272 -5.93 -7.09 -15.44
CA GLU A 272 -4.96 -7.65 -16.34
C GLU A 272 -5.10 -6.97 -17.71
N HIS A 273 -3.98 -6.51 -18.29
CA HIS A 273 -3.95 -5.84 -19.59
C HIS A 273 -4.98 -4.70 -19.75
N GLY A 274 -5.20 -3.95 -18.66
CA GLY A 274 -6.13 -2.81 -18.65
C GLY A 274 -7.58 -3.15 -18.28
N GLU A 275 -7.94 -4.44 -18.20
CA GLU A 275 -9.31 -4.89 -17.90
C GLU A 275 -9.42 -5.34 -16.44
N VAL A 276 -10.45 -4.88 -15.73
CA VAL A 276 -10.72 -5.29 -14.34
C VAL A 276 -11.17 -6.76 -14.34
N THR A 277 -10.41 -7.61 -13.68
CA THR A 277 -10.65 -9.07 -13.62
C THR A 277 -11.18 -9.53 -12.28
N GLY A 278 -11.02 -8.75 -11.23
CA GLY A 278 -11.52 -9.08 -9.89
C GLY A 278 -11.75 -7.83 -9.04
N VAL A 279 -12.75 -7.90 -8.19
CA VAL A 279 -13.12 -6.82 -7.26
C VAL A 279 -13.51 -7.41 -5.92
N LEU A 280 -12.94 -6.85 -4.85
CA LEU A 280 -13.35 -7.22 -3.50
C LEU A 280 -14.63 -6.45 -3.14
N LYS A 281 -15.73 -7.19 -3.03
CA LYS A 281 -17.06 -6.62 -2.75
C LYS A 281 -17.16 -6.10 -1.32
N ILE A 282 -18.04 -5.12 -1.12
CA ILE A 282 -18.49 -4.64 0.19
C ILE A 282 -19.93 -5.09 0.43
N ARG A 283 -20.24 -5.50 1.64
CA ARG A 283 -21.56 -6.03 1.98
C ARG A 283 -22.65 -4.96 2.02
N ARG A 284 -22.27 -3.76 2.45
CA ARG A 284 -23.18 -2.62 2.58
C ARG A 284 -22.44 -1.32 2.37
N LYS A 285 -23.13 -0.30 1.95
CA LYS A 285 -22.60 1.06 1.86
C LYS A 285 -22.42 1.64 3.27
N THR A 286 -21.19 2.00 3.61
CA THR A 286 -20.86 2.71 4.85
C THR A 286 -20.70 4.20 4.56
N PRO A 287 -21.33 5.11 5.34
CA PRO A 287 -21.14 6.55 5.15
C PRO A 287 -19.68 6.96 5.31
N VAL A 288 -19.19 7.89 4.48
CA VAL A 288 -17.79 8.36 4.54
C VAL A 288 -17.43 9.01 5.87
N GLU A 289 -18.39 9.54 6.59
CA GLU A 289 -18.21 10.12 7.92
C GLU A 289 -17.60 9.14 8.92
N GLU A 290 -17.91 7.85 8.83
CA GLU A 290 -17.33 6.79 9.66
C GLU A 290 -15.82 6.68 9.47
N TYR A 291 -15.34 6.93 8.24
CA TYR A 291 -13.93 6.97 7.91
C TYR A 291 -13.27 8.30 8.30
N LEU A 292 -13.95 9.43 8.09
CA LEU A 292 -13.38 10.78 8.26
C LEU A 292 -13.25 11.17 9.74
N LYS A 293 -14.29 10.95 10.55
CA LYS A 293 -14.36 11.42 11.96
C LYS A 293 -13.22 10.93 12.86
N PRO A 294 -12.71 9.69 12.74
CA PRO A 294 -11.59 9.22 13.56
C PRO A 294 -10.25 9.90 13.27
N GLN A 295 -10.14 10.65 12.17
CA GLN A 295 -8.89 11.22 11.65
C GLN A 295 -8.81 12.71 11.93
N LYS A 296 -7.84 13.15 12.75
CA LYS A 296 -7.67 14.59 13.08
C LYS A 296 -7.42 15.46 11.84
N ARG A 297 -6.91 14.89 10.74
CA ARG A 297 -6.69 15.64 9.50
C ARG A 297 -7.99 16.10 8.82
N PHE A 298 -9.15 15.57 9.24
CA PHE A 298 -10.50 15.97 8.79
C PHE A 298 -11.34 16.61 9.91
N ALA A 299 -10.79 16.83 11.10
CA ALA A 299 -11.55 17.33 12.24
C ALA A 299 -12.23 18.70 11.97
N HIS A 300 -11.64 19.53 11.10
CA HIS A 300 -12.18 20.84 10.72
C HIS A 300 -13.47 20.74 9.89
N LEU A 301 -13.77 19.58 9.28
CA LEU A 301 -15.03 19.35 8.55
C LEU A 301 -16.25 19.20 9.48
N PHE A 302 -15.98 18.97 10.76
CA PHE A 302 -16.99 18.69 11.79
C PHE A 302 -16.88 19.73 12.91
N GLY A 303 -17.98 19.99 13.62
CA GLY A 303 -17.97 20.91 14.76
C GLY A 303 -18.54 22.30 14.43
N LYS A 304 -18.07 23.37 15.11
CA LYS A 304 -18.69 24.70 15.07
C LYS A 304 -18.67 25.35 13.67
N HIS A 305 -17.70 25.04 12.86
CA HIS A 305 -17.54 25.54 11.48
C HIS A 305 -17.57 24.37 10.49
N ALA A 306 -18.54 23.48 10.67
CA ALA A 306 -18.69 22.29 9.83
C ALA A 306 -18.83 22.64 8.33
N HIS A 307 -18.27 21.76 7.49
CA HIS A 307 -18.34 21.83 6.03
C HIS A 307 -19.12 20.63 5.49
N PRO A 308 -20.47 20.58 5.65
CA PRO A 308 -21.27 19.44 5.21
C PRO A 308 -21.25 19.24 3.69
N ASP A 309 -21.08 20.30 2.91
CA ASP A 309 -20.90 20.28 1.47
C ASP A 309 -19.63 19.52 1.06
N MET A 310 -18.54 19.68 1.80
CA MET A 310 -17.30 18.96 1.57
C MET A 310 -17.43 17.48 1.93
N VAL A 311 -18.13 17.16 3.00
CA VAL A 311 -18.43 15.77 3.37
C VAL A 311 -19.30 15.12 2.30
N ALA A 312 -20.31 15.82 1.79
CA ALA A 312 -21.14 15.37 0.69
C ALA A 312 -20.32 15.14 -0.60
N HIS A 313 -19.38 16.04 -0.91
CA HIS A 313 -18.47 15.86 -2.05
C HIS A 313 -17.62 14.59 -1.92
N ILE A 314 -17.09 14.31 -0.74
CA ILE A 314 -16.32 13.07 -0.48
C ILE A 314 -17.25 11.84 -0.58
N GLN A 315 -18.50 11.95 -0.12
CA GLN A 315 -19.48 10.87 -0.30
C GLN A 315 -19.77 10.60 -1.77
N ASP A 316 -19.90 11.64 -2.59
CA ASP A 316 -20.11 11.50 -4.04
C ASP A 316 -18.92 10.81 -4.73
N MET A 317 -17.70 11.04 -4.25
CA MET A 317 -16.51 10.32 -4.74
C MET A 317 -16.61 8.83 -4.44
N ALA A 318 -16.95 8.48 -3.21
CA ALA A 318 -17.17 7.10 -2.78
C ALA A 318 -18.27 6.42 -3.61
N ASP A 319 -19.37 7.11 -3.83
CA ASP A 319 -20.51 6.62 -4.60
C ASP A 319 -20.18 6.40 -6.08
N ARG A 320 -19.33 7.27 -6.66
CA ARG A 320 -18.80 7.05 -8.01
C ARG A 320 -17.95 5.78 -8.09
N ASN A 321 -17.08 5.57 -7.11
CA ASN A 321 -16.26 4.36 -7.05
C ASN A 321 -17.11 3.09 -6.89
N ILE A 322 -18.12 3.13 -6.00
CA ILE A 322 -19.05 2.01 -5.79
C ILE A 322 -19.75 1.64 -7.10
N ARG A 323 -20.24 2.63 -7.85
CA ARG A 323 -20.88 2.38 -9.17
C ARG A 323 -19.87 1.88 -10.21
N LYS A 324 -18.71 2.55 -10.33
CA LYS A 324 -17.70 2.25 -11.34
C LYS A 324 -17.19 0.83 -11.24
N TYR A 325 -16.86 0.38 -10.02
CA TYR A 325 -16.28 -0.94 -9.76
C TYR A 325 -17.35 -1.96 -9.34
N ARG A 326 -18.64 -1.58 -9.29
CA ARG A 326 -19.74 -2.44 -8.83
C ARG A 326 -19.39 -3.10 -7.48
N LEU A 327 -19.01 -2.27 -6.51
CA LEU A 327 -18.46 -2.76 -5.24
C LEU A 327 -19.50 -3.45 -4.34
N LEU A 328 -20.77 -3.10 -4.43
CA LEU A 328 -21.81 -3.74 -3.63
C LEU A 328 -22.06 -5.18 -4.08
N GLU A 329 -22.26 -6.07 -3.12
CA GLU A 329 -22.82 -7.39 -3.39
C GLU A 329 -24.22 -7.20 -3.99
N GLU A 330 -24.55 -7.94 -5.05
CA GLU A 330 -25.92 -7.99 -5.54
C GLU A 330 -26.76 -8.68 -4.45
N GLU A 331 -27.87 -8.06 -4.04
CA GLU A 331 -28.82 -8.72 -3.15
C GLU A 331 -29.24 -10.03 -3.81
N ALA A 332 -28.98 -11.15 -3.14
CA ALA A 332 -29.48 -12.43 -3.60
C ALA A 332 -31.01 -12.36 -3.60
N GLY A 333 -31.59 -12.22 -4.81
CA GLY A 333 -33.02 -12.17 -5.01
C GLY A 333 -33.72 -13.48 -4.65
#